data_442467d946dacac47138789cf43cc4f6
#
_entry.id   442467d946dacac47138789cf43cc4f6
#
_cell.length_a   1.000
_cell.length_b   1.000
_cell.length_c   1.000
_cell.angle_alpha   90.00
_cell.angle_beta   90.00
_cell.angle_gamma   90.00
#
_symmetry.space_group_name_H-M   'P 1'
#
loop_
_entity.id
_entity.type
_entity.pdbx_description
1 polymer ?
#
loop_
_entity_poly.entity_id
_entity_poly.type
_entity_poly.pdbx_seq_one_letter_code
_entity_poly.pdbx_strand_id
1 'polypeptide(L)'
;MPDRSALATQAMLASITARTKAEMDLQSPICIYALCQAYRVQVRFNNINMEGMYQRGAAPRIHLSARRPLARRTYNCAHELGHHVFGHGSSIDELREDAKANPWEDPKEFLADTFAGFVLMPTLGLRHAFAKRGWKPNTATPRQMFLIASEFGVGYATLITHLSQAVGMLSRQRAAALQRATPKALRAEILGALSASPLIIADQHWSSPVLDAEVGMQLLLPANTQAANQAILPIRDLPDGRLFEAARPGIARVTQSGSSWAVFARIARREYVGRADFRHLEDDPDE
;
A
#
# COMPACT_ATOMS: atom_id res chain seq x y z
N MET A 1 -3.24 -29.64 13.35
CA MET A 1 -2.90 -28.30 12.81
C MET A 1 -4.11 -27.41 12.99
N PRO A 2 -3.97 -26.15 13.41
CA PRO A 2 -5.13 -25.27 13.47
C PRO A 2 -5.78 -25.12 12.09
N ASP A 3 -7.12 -25.02 12.08
CA ASP A 3 -7.89 -24.85 10.85
C ASP A 3 -7.55 -23.48 10.23
N ARG A 4 -6.88 -23.49 9.09
CA ARG A 4 -6.49 -22.26 8.37
C ARG A 4 -7.70 -21.42 7.94
N SER A 5 -8.86 -22.04 7.69
CA SER A 5 -10.08 -21.33 7.36
C SER A 5 -10.59 -20.53 8.57
N ALA A 6 -10.54 -21.13 9.75
CA ALA A 6 -10.89 -20.46 11.00
C ALA A 6 -9.94 -19.29 11.29
N LEU A 7 -8.62 -19.50 11.13
CA LEU A 7 -7.62 -18.44 11.30
C LEU A 7 -7.82 -17.30 10.30
N ALA A 8 -8.10 -17.60 9.03
CA ALA A 8 -8.36 -16.59 8.02
C ALA A 8 -9.62 -15.76 8.34
N THR A 9 -10.68 -16.43 8.82
CA THR A 9 -11.91 -15.76 9.28
C THR A 9 -11.63 -14.86 10.48
N GLN A 10 -10.85 -15.34 11.45
CA GLN A 10 -10.43 -14.56 12.62
C GLN A 10 -9.65 -13.29 12.19
N ALA A 11 -8.69 -13.43 11.28
CA ALA A 11 -7.90 -12.31 10.79
C ALA A 11 -8.75 -11.29 10.02
N MET A 12 -9.69 -11.75 9.19
CA MET A 12 -10.64 -10.90 8.48
C MET A 12 -11.52 -10.11 9.47
N LEU A 13 -12.11 -10.76 10.45
CA LEU A 13 -12.95 -10.09 11.46
C LEU A 13 -12.14 -9.09 12.30
N ALA A 14 -10.91 -9.43 12.67
CA ALA A 14 -10.01 -8.52 13.37
C ALA A 14 -9.67 -7.29 12.52
N SER A 15 -9.49 -7.44 11.21
CA SER A 15 -9.22 -6.32 10.30
C SER A 15 -10.42 -5.37 10.16
N ILE A 16 -11.64 -5.90 10.11
CA ILE A 16 -12.89 -5.12 10.13
C ILE A 16 -12.98 -4.34 11.44
N THR A 17 -12.81 -5.03 12.58
CA THR A 17 -12.83 -4.41 13.90
C THR A 17 -11.78 -3.30 14.03
N ALA A 18 -10.57 -3.52 13.48
CA ALA A 18 -9.49 -2.53 13.51
C ALA A 18 -9.87 -1.26 12.76
N ARG A 19 -10.42 -1.37 11.56
CA ARG A 19 -10.89 -0.23 10.77
C ARG A 19 -12.05 0.50 11.46
N THR A 20 -13.05 -0.25 11.94
CA THR A 20 -14.22 0.33 12.62
C THR A 20 -13.82 1.10 13.88
N LYS A 21 -12.92 0.55 14.70
CA LYS A 21 -12.39 1.23 15.89
C LYS A 21 -11.66 2.52 15.58
N ALA A 22 -11.03 2.60 14.41
CA ALA A 22 -10.33 3.78 13.91
C ALA A 22 -11.23 4.71 13.07
N GLU A 23 -12.55 4.47 13.04
CA GLU A 23 -13.54 5.23 12.26
C GLU A 23 -13.23 5.25 10.75
N MET A 24 -12.56 4.20 10.26
CA MET A 24 -12.21 4.02 8.84
C MET A 24 -13.23 3.11 8.17
N ASP A 25 -13.75 3.52 7.01
CA ASP A 25 -14.70 2.71 6.26
C ASP A 25 -14.05 1.47 5.62
N LEU A 26 -14.90 0.54 5.13
CA LEU A 26 -14.46 -0.71 4.50
C LEU A 26 -14.39 -0.65 2.97
N GLN A 27 -14.68 0.50 2.36
CA GLN A 27 -14.70 0.65 0.91
C GLN A 27 -13.48 1.42 0.38
N SER A 28 -12.96 2.36 1.15
CA SER A 28 -11.84 3.22 0.75
C SER A 28 -10.48 2.63 1.14
N PRO A 29 -9.41 2.88 0.38
CA PRO A 29 -8.05 2.65 0.83
C PRO A 29 -7.74 3.45 2.10
N ILE A 30 -6.84 2.94 2.93
CA ILE A 30 -6.44 3.61 4.17
C ILE A 30 -4.95 3.92 4.20
N CYS A 31 -4.58 4.90 5.00
CA CYS A 31 -3.19 5.09 5.43
C CYS A 31 -2.93 4.19 6.64
N ILE A 32 -2.09 3.18 6.48
CA ILE A 32 -1.76 2.23 7.56
C ILE A 32 -1.12 2.93 8.76
N TYR A 33 -0.34 3.98 8.53
CA TYR A 33 0.30 4.74 9.61
C TYR A 33 -0.73 5.49 10.46
N ALA A 34 -1.80 6.01 9.84
CA ALA A 34 -2.92 6.61 10.57
C ALA A 34 -3.68 5.56 11.39
N LEU A 35 -3.83 4.34 10.88
CA LEU A 35 -4.41 3.24 11.65
C LEU A 35 -3.53 2.87 12.84
N CYS A 36 -2.20 2.79 12.69
CA CYS A 36 -1.28 2.58 13.80
C CYS A 36 -1.42 3.66 14.86
N GLN A 37 -1.53 4.94 14.45
CA GLN A 37 -1.73 6.05 15.36
C GLN A 37 -3.04 5.93 16.16
N ALA A 38 -4.15 5.52 15.52
CA ALA A 38 -5.43 5.24 16.20
C ALA A 38 -5.29 4.11 17.24
N TYR A 39 -4.38 3.18 17.02
CA TYR A 39 -4.02 2.11 17.97
C TYR A 39 -2.93 2.52 18.98
N ARG A 40 -2.48 3.79 18.98
CA ARG A 40 -1.37 4.30 19.80
C ARG A 40 -0.07 3.54 19.61
N VAL A 41 0.14 3.00 18.41
CA VAL A 41 1.36 2.33 17.99
C VAL A 41 2.19 3.32 17.18
N GLN A 42 3.38 3.65 17.67
CA GLN A 42 4.29 4.55 16.96
C GLN A 42 5.00 3.79 15.84
N VAL A 43 5.02 4.36 14.62
CA VAL A 43 5.77 3.80 13.49
C VAL A 43 7.03 4.62 13.26
N ARG A 44 8.17 3.92 13.12
CA ARG A 44 9.48 4.54 12.87
C ARG A 44 10.20 3.83 11.71
N PHE A 45 10.73 4.63 10.81
CA PHE A 45 11.61 4.15 9.74
C PHE A 45 13.05 4.17 10.21
N ASN A 46 13.81 3.13 9.85
CA ASN A 46 15.21 2.95 10.24
C ASN A 46 16.05 2.58 9.03
N ASN A 47 17.31 2.99 9.04
CA ASN A 47 18.26 2.67 7.98
C ASN A 47 18.92 1.30 8.24
N ILE A 48 18.11 0.26 8.44
CA ILE A 48 18.57 -1.12 8.66
C ILE A 48 17.94 -2.07 7.64
N ASN A 49 18.63 -3.16 7.37
CA ASN A 49 18.19 -4.16 6.40
C ASN A 49 17.31 -5.21 7.09
N MET A 50 16.03 -4.87 7.29
CA MET A 50 15.00 -5.77 7.82
C MET A 50 13.70 -5.58 7.04
N GLU A 51 12.70 -6.40 7.27
CA GLU A 51 11.35 -6.19 6.74
C GLU A 51 10.53 -5.33 7.71
N GLY A 52 10.39 -5.75 8.93
CA GLY A 52 9.68 -5.06 10.00
C GLY A 52 10.04 -5.62 11.37
N MET A 53 9.62 -4.92 12.41
CA MET A 53 9.73 -5.38 13.79
C MET A 53 8.64 -4.72 14.62
N TYR A 54 7.84 -5.52 15.31
CA TYR A 54 6.94 -5.04 16.34
C TYR A 54 7.59 -5.15 17.73
N GLN A 55 7.65 -4.05 18.44
CA GLN A 55 8.13 -3.96 19.82
C GLN A 55 6.95 -3.72 20.75
N ARG A 56 6.64 -4.72 21.58
CA ARG A 56 5.63 -4.60 22.64
C ARG A 56 6.20 -3.81 23.82
N GLY A 57 5.37 -2.98 24.47
CA GLY A 57 5.76 -2.24 25.68
C GLY A 57 4.66 -1.27 26.10
N ALA A 58 4.96 -0.42 27.11
CA ALA A 58 4.07 0.66 27.53
C ALA A 58 3.80 1.66 26.39
N ALA A 59 4.76 1.86 25.50
CA ALA A 59 4.63 2.61 24.25
C ALA A 59 4.98 1.68 23.09
N PRO A 60 4.01 0.93 22.51
CA PRO A 60 4.28 -0.03 21.46
C PRO A 60 4.78 0.66 20.19
N ARG A 61 5.71 0.01 19.50
CA ARG A 61 6.36 0.56 18.30
C ARG A 61 6.43 -0.47 17.19
N ILE A 62 6.35 0.04 15.96
CA ILE A 62 6.68 -0.68 14.74
C ILE A 62 7.91 -0.02 14.11
N HIS A 63 8.93 -0.81 13.85
CA HIS A 63 10.13 -0.38 13.15
C HIS A 63 10.11 -0.96 11.74
N LEU A 64 10.36 -0.12 10.74
CA LEU A 64 10.35 -0.51 9.32
C LEU A 64 11.66 -0.09 8.67
N SER A 65 12.14 -0.85 7.70
CA SER A 65 13.29 -0.44 6.90
C SER A 65 12.91 0.71 5.96
N ALA A 66 13.66 1.80 6.01
CA ALA A 66 13.56 2.91 5.06
C ALA A 66 13.93 2.50 3.62
N ARG A 67 14.73 1.44 3.46
CA ARG A 67 15.24 0.95 2.17
C ARG A 67 14.24 0.14 1.34
N ARG A 68 13.12 -0.28 1.94
CA ARG A 68 12.10 -1.06 1.22
C ARG A 68 11.20 -0.15 0.39
N PRO A 69 10.71 -0.61 -0.78
CA PRO A 69 9.74 0.14 -1.57
C PRO A 69 8.49 0.51 -0.75
N LEU A 70 7.88 1.65 -1.04
CA LEU A 70 6.73 2.20 -0.30
C LEU A 70 5.61 1.16 -0.08
N ALA A 71 5.18 0.47 -1.14
CA ALA A 71 4.13 -0.54 -1.04
C ALA A 71 4.51 -1.73 -0.13
N ARG A 72 5.80 -2.10 -0.07
CA ARG A 72 6.28 -3.16 0.81
C ARG A 72 6.31 -2.69 2.26
N ARG A 73 6.72 -1.45 2.52
CA ARG A 73 6.67 -0.86 3.87
C ARG A 73 5.23 -0.73 4.39
N THR A 74 4.30 -0.37 3.51
CA THR A 74 2.86 -0.34 3.83
C THR A 74 2.37 -1.72 4.26
N TYR A 75 2.70 -2.76 3.50
CA TYR A 75 2.30 -4.14 3.82
C TYR A 75 2.96 -4.64 5.11
N ASN A 76 4.27 -4.43 5.26
CA ASN A 76 5.00 -4.82 6.46
C ASN A 76 4.47 -4.10 7.71
N CYS A 77 4.14 -2.80 7.60
CA CYS A 77 3.51 -2.07 8.69
C CYS A 77 2.18 -2.69 9.12
N ALA A 78 1.36 -3.11 8.16
CA ALA A 78 0.09 -3.79 8.43
C ALA A 78 0.29 -5.16 9.08
N HIS A 79 1.33 -5.91 8.65
CA HIS A 79 1.71 -7.19 9.23
C HIS A 79 2.14 -7.03 10.70
N GLU A 80 3.02 -6.09 11.01
CA GLU A 80 3.46 -5.80 12.38
C GLU A 80 2.31 -5.28 13.26
N LEU A 81 1.37 -4.52 12.69
CA LEU A 81 0.15 -4.14 13.39
C LEU A 81 -0.71 -5.37 13.69
N GLY A 82 -0.72 -6.38 12.82
CA GLY A 82 -1.35 -7.67 13.07
C GLY A 82 -0.81 -8.34 14.33
N HIS A 83 0.52 -8.39 14.51
CA HIS A 83 1.12 -8.91 15.74
C HIS A 83 0.68 -8.13 16.98
N HIS A 84 0.55 -6.81 16.87
CA HIS A 84 0.00 -5.98 17.95
C HIS A 84 -1.45 -6.33 18.27
N VAL A 85 -2.31 -6.41 17.26
CA VAL A 85 -3.76 -6.68 17.39
C VAL A 85 -4.04 -8.05 18.01
N PHE A 86 -3.25 -9.06 17.64
CA PHE A 86 -3.38 -10.43 18.19
C PHE A 86 -2.60 -10.65 19.48
N GLY A 87 -1.82 -9.67 19.94
CA GLY A 87 -1.07 -9.79 21.20
C GLY A 87 0.06 -10.82 21.14
N HIS A 88 0.69 -11.02 19.96
CA HIS A 88 1.72 -12.06 19.74
C HIS A 88 3.04 -11.83 20.51
N GLY A 89 3.21 -10.71 21.18
CA GLY A 89 4.47 -10.32 21.82
C GLY A 89 5.30 -9.44 20.91
N SER A 90 6.60 -9.30 21.21
CA SER A 90 7.54 -8.63 20.28
C SER A 90 7.91 -9.61 19.17
N SER A 91 7.91 -9.15 17.91
CA SER A 91 8.33 -9.89 16.74
C SER A 91 9.51 -9.17 16.09
N ILE A 92 10.42 -9.91 15.50
CA ILE A 92 11.49 -9.41 14.65
C ILE A 92 11.41 -10.21 13.36
N ASP A 93 10.94 -9.58 12.31
CA ASP A 93 10.99 -10.13 10.96
C ASP A 93 12.38 -9.85 10.38
N GLU A 94 13.31 -10.68 10.75
CA GLU A 94 14.61 -10.72 10.09
C GLU A 94 14.41 -11.16 8.64
N LEU A 95 15.27 -10.65 7.76
CA LEU A 95 15.49 -11.27 6.45
C LEU A 95 16.01 -12.70 6.72
N ARG A 96 15.10 -13.62 6.81
CA ARG A 96 15.44 -15.05 6.90
C ARG A 96 15.82 -15.52 5.50
N GLU A 97 17.01 -15.11 5.03
CA GLU A 97 17.61 -15.71 3.81
C GLU A 97 17.79 -17.23 4.00
N ASP A 98 17.85 -17.71 5.24
CA ASP A 98 18.05 -19.11 5.62
C ASP A 98 16.82 -19.78 6.27
N ALA A 99 15.66 -19.14 6.31
CA ALA A 99 14.48 -19.74 6.95
C ALA A 99 13.94 -20.90 6.11
N LYS A 100 14.41 -22.10 6.37
CA LYS A 100 13.86 -23.38 5.88
C LYS A 100 12.44 -23.67 6.41
N ALA A 101 11.93 -22.90 7.36
CA ALA A 101 10.55 -23.00 7.82
C ALA A 101 9.66 -22.10 6.95
N ASN A 102 8.64 -22.71 6.36
CA ASN A 102 7.60 -21.99 5.64
C ASN A 102 6.86 -21.08 6.64
N PRO A 103 6.90 -19.74 6.53
CA PRO A 103 6.23 -18.82 7.48
C PRO A 103 4.74 -19.15 7.65
N TRP A 104 4.13 -19.75 6.63
CA TRP A 104 2.74 -20.20 6.63
C TRP A 104 2.46 -21.37 7.60
N GLU A 105 3.49 -21.97 8.17
CA GLU A 105 3.34 -23.04 9.18
C GLU A 105 3.17 -22.49 10.60
N ASP A 106 3.62 -21.25 10.85
CA ASP A 106 3.38 -20.55 12.10
C ASP A 106 1.99 -19.89 12.09
N PRO A 107 1.06 -20.29 12.97
CA PRO A 107 -0.27 -19.69 13.07
C PRO A 107 -0.24 -18.17 13.36
N LYS A 108 0.77 -17.66 14.04
CA LYS A 108 0.90 -16.23 14.36
C LYS A 108 1.26 -15.43 13.12
N GLU A 109 2.23 -15.92 12.34
CA GLU A 109 2.62 -15.32 11.08
C GLU A 109 1.47 -15.35 10.06
N PHE A 110 0.77 -16.49 9.99
CA PHE A 110 -0.41 -16.64 9.14
C PHE A 110 -1.51 -15.63 9.50
N LEU A 111 -1.78 -15.43 10.81
CA LEU A 111 -2.77 -14.45 11.28
C LEU A 111 -2.35 -13.02 10.94
N ALA A 112 -1.09 -12.66 11.19
CA ALA A 112 -0.56 -11.32 10.93
C ALA A 112 -0.57 -11.00 9.43
N ASP A 113 -0.13 -11.93 8.59
CA ASP A 113 -0.10 -11.76 7.13
C ASP A 113 -1.52 -11.68 6.53
N THR A 114 -2.41 -12.53 6.98
CA THR A 114 -3.81 -12.51 6.55
C THR A 114 -4.52 -11.23 7.00
N PHE A 115 -4.27 -10.77 8.22
CA PHE A 115 -4.76 -9.48 8.72
C PHE A 115 -4.25 -8.32 7.86
N ALA A 116 -2.97 -8.29 7.53
CA ALA A 116 -2.37 -7.27 6.67
C ALA A 116 -3.06 -7.20 5.31
N GLY A 117 -3.32 -8.35 4.69
CA GLY A 117 -4.07 -8.41 3.43
C GLY A 117 -5.47 -7.81 3.55
N PHE A 118 -6.26 -8.22 4.54
CA PHE A 118 -7.65 -7.74 4.69
C PHE A 118 -7.75 -6.30 5.21
N VAL A 119 -6.83 -5.85 6.07
CA VAL A 119 -6.86 -4.47 6.58
C VAL A 119 -6.50 -3.45 5.52
N LEU A 120 -5.61 -3.78 4.59
CA LEU A 120 -5.25 -2.92 3.46
C LEU A 120 -6.25 -3.05 2.31
N MET A 121 -6.68 -4.27 2.00
CA MET A 121 -7.51 -4.63 0.84
C MET A 121 -8.79 -5.35 1.28
N PRO A 122 -9.72 -4.66 1.99
CA PRO A 122 -10.97 -5.30 2.41
C PRO A 122 -11.79 -5.73 1.20
N THR A 123 -12.50 -6.85 1.33
CA THR A 123 -13.30 -7.43 0.24
C THR A 123 -14.30 -6.42 -0.35
N LEU A 124 -14.94 -5.61 0.51
CA LEU A 124 -15.89 -4.58 0.05
C LEU A 124 -15.18 -3.48 -0.74
N GLY A 125 -14.00 -3.04 -0.28
CA GLY A 125 -13.20 -2.03 -0.99
C GLY A 125 -12.75 -2.53 -2.36
N LEU A 126 -12.25 -3.76 -2.45
CA LEU A 126 -11.89 -4.35 -3.74
C LEU A 126 -13.08 -4.47 -4.69
N ARG A 127 -14.23 -4.97 -4.21
CA ARG A 127 -15.46 -5.04 -5.03
C ARG A 127 -15.87 -3.65 -5.52
N HIS A 128 -15.85 -2.65 -4.65
CA HIS A 128 -16.16 -1.27 -5.00
C HIS A 128 -15.19 -0.72 -6.04
N ALA A 129 -13.87 -0.91 -5.87
CA ALA A 129 -12.85 -0.42 -6.77
C ALA A 129 -12.97 -0.99 -8.20
N PHE A 130 -13.32 -2.26 -8.35
CA PHE A 130 -13.61 -2.87 -9.65
C PHE A 130 -14.95 -2.40 -10.22
N ALA A 131 -16.01 -2.38 -9.40
CA ALA A 131 -17.36 -2.05 -9.85
C ALA A 131 -17.49 -0.62 -10.36
N LYS A 132 -16.91 0.37 -9.67
CA LYS A 132 -16.97 1.79 -10.09
C LYS A 132 -16.27 2.04 -11.44
N ARG A 133 -15.40 1.12 -11.89
CA ARG A 133 -14.75 1.14 -13.20
C ARG A 133 -15.40 0.23 -14.24
N GLY A 134 -16.48 -0.47 -13.87
CA GLY A 134 -17.13 -1.47 -14.74
C GLY A 134 -16.25 -2.70 -15.01
N TRP A 135 -15.26 -2.98 -14.18
CA TRP A 135 -14.32 -4.09 -14.37
C TRP A 135 -14.72 -5.32 -13.56
N LYS A 136 -14.38 -6.48 -14.11
CA LYS A 136 -14.53 -7.77 -13.42
C LYS A 136 -13.13 -8.34 -13.12
N PRO A 137 -12.81 -8.76 -11.90
CA PRO A 137 -11.47 -9.25 -11.55
C PRO A 137 -10.93 -10.34 -12.48
N ASN A 138 -11.76 -11.32 -12.85
CA ASN A 138 -11.35 -12.44 -13.70
C ASN A 138 -11.01 -12.06 -15.16
N THR A 139 -11.48 -10.91 -15.64
CA THR A 139 -11.19 -10.42 -17.00
C THR A 139 -10.31 -9.18 -17.03
N ALA A 140 -10.02 -8.60 -15.86
CA ALA A 140 -9.19 -7.41 -15.76
C ALA A 140 -7.78 -7.64 -16.33
N THR A 141 -7.27 -6.64 -17.05
CA THR A 141 -5.92 -6.66 -17.63
C THR A 141 -4.84 -6.48 -16.58
N PRO A 142 -3.57 -6.82 -16.85
CA PRO A 142 -2.47 -6.54 -15.93
C PRO A 142 -2.36 -5.06 -15.55
N ARG A 143 -2.60 -4.15 -16.51
CA ARG A 143 -2.63 -2.71 -16.27
C ARG A 143 -3.75 -2.28 -15.31
N GLN A 144 -4.96 -2.82 -15.47
CA GLN A 144 -6.07 -2.56 -14.55
C GLN A 144 -5.77 -3.06 -13.14
N MET A 145 -5.14 -4.24 -13.01
CA MET A 145 -4.66 -4.75 -11.72
C MET A 145 -3.59 -3.85 -11.11
N PHE A 146 -2.68 -3.32 -11.92
CA PHE A 146 -1.64 -2.40 -11.44
C PHE A 146 -2.25 -1.10 -10.90
N LEU A 147 -3.29 -0.58 -11.54
CA LEU A 147 -4.03 0.60 -11.08
C LEU A 147 -4.72 0.34 -9.74
N ILE A 148 -5.42 -0.80 -9.60
CA ILE A 148 -6.04 -1.18 -8.31
C ILE A 148 -4.98 -1.34 -7.22
N ALA A 149 -3.84 -1.96 -7.52
CA ALA A 149 -2.73 -2.08 -6.57
C ALA A 149 -2.21 -0.70 -6.13
N SER A 150 -2.09 0.26 -7.07
CA SER A 150 -1.73 1.64 -6.78
C SER A 150 -2.73 2.31 -5.83
N GLU A 151 -4.03 2.13 -6.07
CA GLU A 151 -5.10 2.72 -5.24
C GLU A 151 -5.05 2.21 -3.80
N PHE A 152 -4.78 0.91 -3.59
CA PHE A 152 -4.67 0.32 -2.25
C PHE A 152 -3.26 0.43 -1.63
N GLY A 153 -2.31 1.07 -2.33
CA GLY A 153 -0.94 1.26 -1.83
C GLY A 153 -0.16 -0.04 -1.62
N VAL A 154 -0.50 -1.10 -2.36
CA VAL A 154 0.12 -2.44 -2.25
C VAL A 154 0.88 -2.84 -3.51
N GLY A 155 1.71 -3.88 -3.39
CA GLY A 155 2.40 -4.44 -4.54
C GLY A 155 1.46 -5.16 -5.52
N TYR A 156 1.76 -5.12 -6.82
CA TYR A 156 1.00 -5.80 -7.87
C TYR A 156 0.80 -7.30 -7.59
N ALA A 157 1.88 -8.00 -7.24
CA ALA A 157 1.82 -9.43 -6.91
C ALA A 157 1.01 -9.69 -5.63
N THR A 158 1.13 -8.81 -4.63
CA THR A 158 0.39 -8.88 -3.36
C THR A 158 -1.12 -8.80 -3.60
N LEU A 159 -1.57 -7.85 -4.43
CA LEU A 159 -2.98 -7.74 -4.82
C LEU A 159 -3.49 -9.03 -5.48
N ILE A 160 -2.77 -9.55 -6.47
CA ILE A 160 -3.18 -10.76 -7.20
C ILE A 160 -3.26 -11.97 -6.26
N THR A 161 -2.30 -12.13 -5.38
CA THR A 161 -2.28 -13.21 -4.38
C THR A 161 -3.47 -13.08 -3.44
N HIS A 162 -3.74 -11.89 -2.91
CA HIS A 162 -4.87 -11.64 -2.02
C HIS A 162 -6.22 -11.91 -2.70
N LEU A 163 -6.42 -11.41 -3.93
CA LEU A 163 -7.62 -11.66 -4.72
C LEU A 163 -7.87 -13.15 -4.99
N SER A 164 -6.81 -13.95 -5.18
CA SER A 164 -6.93 -15.38 -5.48
C SER A 164 -7.02 -16.23 -4.24
N GLN A 165 -6.19 -16.01 -3.24
CA GLN A 165 -6.04 -16.92 -2.09
C GLN A 165 -6.93 -16.56 -0.90
N ALA A 166 -7.14 -15.26 -0.65
CA ALA A 166 -7.89 -14.80 0.50
C ALA A 166 -9.35 -14.45 0.17
N VAL A 167 -9.57 -13.73 -0.94
CA VAL A 167 -10.91 -13.21 -1.30
C VAL A 167 -11.66 -14.12 -2.26
N GLY A 168 -10.95 -14.96 -3.05
CA GLY A 168 -11.57 -15.86 -4.02
C GLY A 168 -12.18 -15.15 -5.25
N MET A 169 -11.75 -13.92 -5.55
CA MET A 169 -12.21 -13.17 -6.73
C MET A 169 -11.44 -13.49 -8.01
N LEU A 170 -10.33 -14.22 -7.91
CA LEU A 170 -9.53 -14.72 -9.03
C LEU A 170 -9.36 -16.22 -8.94
N SER A 171 -9.52 -16.92 -10.08
CA SER A 171 -9.08 -18.31 -10.18
C SER A 171 -7.55 -18.42 -10.08
N ARG A 172 -7.04 -19.54 -9.57
CA ARG A 172 -5.58 -19.80 -9.51
C ARG A 172 -4.91 -19.69 -10.90
N GLN A 173 -5.58 -20.19 -11.93
CA GLN A 173 -5.09 -20.12 -13.32
C GLN A 173 -4.98 -18.65 -13.76
N ARG A 174 -5.99 -17.81 -13.48
CA ARG A 174 -5.97 -16.40 -13.84
C ARG A 174 -4.90 -15.64 -13.08
N ALA A 175 -4.74 -15.90 -11.78
CA ALA A 175 -3.69 -15.31 -10.95
C ALA A 175 -2.30 -15.61 -11.52
N ALA A 176 -2.03 -16.90 -11.87
CA ALA A 176 -0.77 -17.27 -12.48
C ALA A 176 -0.52 -16.58 -13.84
N ALA A 177 -1.56 -16.39 -14.65
CA ALA A 177 -1.44 -15.65 -15.91
C ALA A 177 -1.10 -14.17 -15.69
N LEU A 178 -1.75 -13.51 -14.73
CA LEU A 178 -1.48 -12.12 -14.37
C LEU A 178 -0.07 -11.93 -13.78
N GLN A 179 0.41 -12.86 -12.97
CA GLN A 179 1.74 -12.79 -12.35
C GLN A 179 2.91 -12.91 -13.34
N ARG A 180 2.66 -13.29 -14.60
CA ARG A 180 3.69 -13.25 -15.67
C ARG A 180 4.07 -11.82 -16.05
N ALA A 181 3.15 -10.86 -15.88
CA ALA A 181 3.44 -9.46 -16.10
C ALA A 181 4.21 -8.89 -14.91
N THR A 182 5.39 -8.35 -15.16
CA THR A 182 6.19 -7.72 -14.11
C THR A 182 5.86 -6.24 -13.95
N PRO A 183 5.94 -5.66 -12.75
CA PRO A 183 5.76 -4.21 -12.56
C PRO A 183 6.68 -3.36 -13.44
N LYS A 184 7.91 -3.84 -13.73
CA LYS A 184 8.86 -3.15 -14.62
C LYS A 184 8.32 -3.12 -16.05
N ALA A 185 7.84 -4.23 -16.57
CA ALA A 185 7.27 -4.31 -17.92
C ALA A 185 6.01 -3.45 -18.05
N LEU A 186 5.12 -3.51 -17.03
CA LEU A 186 3.90 -2.69 -17.01
C LEU A 186 4.22 -1.19 -16.99
N ARG A 187 5.21 -0.76 -16.21
CA ARG A 187 5.63 0.65 -16.24
C ARG A 187 6.15 1.06 -17.61
N ALA A 188 6.97 0.24 -18.25
CA ALA A 188 7.50 0.52 -19.58
C ALA A 188 6.38 0.63 -20.63
N GLU A 189 5.40 -0.25 -20.58
CA GLU A 189 4.20 -0.22 -21.44
C GLU A 189 3.39 1.06 -21.22
N ILE A 190 3.08 1.40 -19.97
CA ILE A 190 2.26 2.55 -19.61
C ILE A 190 2.94 3.88 -19.99
N LEU A 191 4.24 3.95 -19.76
CA LEU A 191 5.02 5.17 -20.02
C LEU A 191 5.50 5.29 -21.47
N GLY A 192 5.41 4.21 -22.25
CA GLY A 192 5.99 4.15 -23.60
C GLY A 192 7.53 4.22 -23.60
N ALA A 193 8.17 4.02 -22.46
CA ALA A 193 9.62 4.07 -22.30
C ALA A 193 10.06 3.31 -21.05
N LEU A 194 11.30 2.80 -21.05
CA LEU A 194 11.89 2.20 -19.86
C LEU A 194 12.06 3.26 -18.75
N SER A 195 11.59 2.93 -17.56
CA SER A 195 11.76 3.76 -16.36
C SER A 195 12.18 2.89 -15.17
N ALA A 196 13.20 3.35 -14.46
CA ALA A 196 13.61 2.78 -13.18
C ALA A 196 12.74 3.28 -12.02
N SER A 197 12.12 4.46 -12.18
CA SER A 197 11.30 5.09 -11.14
C SER A 197 10.04 4.28 -10.86
N PRO A 198 9.65 4.09 -9.61
CA PRO A 198 8.35 3.53 -9.28
C PRO A 198 7.23 4.42 -9.83
N LEU A 199 6.12 3.80 -10.23
CA LEU A 199 4.96 4.50 -10.80
C LEU A 199 3.72 4.21 -9.95
N ILE A 200 2.97 5.26 -9.66
CA ILE A 200 1.61 5.20 -9.12
C ILE A 200 0.66 5.71 -10.20
N ILE A 201 -0.48 5.04 -10.37
CA ILE A 201 -1.52 5.47 -11.29
C ILE A 201 -2.76 5.80 -10.49
N ALA A 202 -3.26 7.01 -10.64
CA ALA A 202 -4.57 7.43 -10.15
C ALA A 202 -5.44 7.85 -11.34
N ASP A 203 -6.60 7.23 -11.46
CA ASP A 203 -7.59 7.58 -12.48
C ASP A 203 -8.70 8.48 -11.89
N GLN A 204 -9.68 8.83 -12.72
CA GLN A 204 -10.85 9.63 -12.31
C GLN A 204 -11.72 8.95 -11.23
N HIS A 205 -11.57 7.64 -11.03
CA HIS A 205 -12.28 6.85 -10.01
C HIS A 205 -11.48 6.67 -8.74
N TRP A 206 -10.33 7.33 -8.59
CA TRP A 206 -9.56 7.29 -7.36
C TRP A 206 -10.39 7.79 -6.17
N SER A 207 -10.59 6.96 -5.14
CA SER A 207 -11.50 7.26 -4.04
C SER A 207 -10.81 7.79 -2.79
N SER A 208 -9.50 7.60 -2.65
CA SER A 208 -8.77 8.14 -1.51
C SER A 208 -8.58 9.66 -1.64
N PRO A 209 -8.81 10.45 -0.57
CA PRO A 209 -8.49 11.88 -0.59
C PRO A 209 -6.98 12.15 -0.64
N VAL A 210 -6.16 11.12 -0.42
CA VAL A 210 -4.69 11.21 -0.40
C VAL A 210 -4.05 10.21 -1.34
N LEU A 211 -2.86 10.57 -1.82
CA LEU A 211 -1.97 9.74 -2.60
C LEU A 211 -0.56 9.88 -2.00
N ASP A 212 -0.05 8.78 -1.45
CA ASP A 212 1.30 8.75 -0.87
C ASP A 212 2.35 8.37 -1.91
N ALA A 213 3.42 9.13 -1.99
CA ALA A 213 4.57 8.87 -2.85
C ALA A 213 5.88 9.28 -2.16
N GLU A 214 7.00 9.00 -2.79
CA GLU A 214 8.35 9.41 -2.35
C GLU A 214 9.05 10.18 -3.46
N VAL A 215 9.97 11.05 -3.08
CA VAL A 215 10.82 11.79 -4.02
C VAL A 215 11.46 10.82 -5.04
N GLY A 216 11.37 11.16 -6.31
CA GLY A 216 11.84 10.36 -7.44
C GLY A 216 10.83 9.34 -7.99
N MET A 217 9.65 9.20 -7.38
CA MET A 217 8.55 8.41 -7.94
C MET A 217 7.81 9.18 -9.02
N GLN A 218 7.18 8.46 -9.94
CA GLN A 218 6.33 9.01 -10.98
C GLN A 218 4.84 8.80 -10.65
N LEU A 219 4.03 9.78 -10.99
CA LEU A 219 2.57 9.79 -10.76
C LEU A 219 1.87 10.01 -12.09
N LEU A 220 1.11 9.03 -12.57
CA LEU A 220 0.21 9.20 -13.71
C LEU A 220 -1.17 9.55 -13.17
N LEU A 221 -1.60 10.78 -13.40
CA LEU A 221 -2.84 11.36 -12.89
C LEU A 221 -3.78 11.66 -14.05
N PRO A 222 -5.09 11.89 -13.84
CA PRO A 222 -6.01 12.24 -14.90
C PRO A 222 -5.52 13.42 -15.76
N ALA A 223 -5.92 13.44 -17.02
CA ALA A 223 -5.60 14.56 -17.92
C ALA A 223 -6.08 15.89 -17.33
N ASN A 224 -5.42 16.99 -17.70
CA ASN A 224 -5.74 18.36 -17.25
C ASN A 224 -5.62 18.57 -15.73
N THR A 225 -4.84 17.74 -15.04
CA THR A 225 -4.55 17.96 -13.62
C THR A 225 -3.44 19.00 -13.43
N GLN A 226 -3.55 19.73 -12.33
CA GLN A 226 -2.58 20.76 -11.90
C GLN A 226 -2.27 20.58 -10.41
N ALA A 227 -1.02 20.81 -10.05
CA ALA A 227 -0.56 20.79 -8.66
C ALA A 227 -0.44 22.22 -8.13
N ALA A 228 -0.84 22.41 -6.86
CA ALA A 228 -0.82 23.73 -6.21
C ALA A 228 0.60 24.20 -5.82
N ASN A 229 1.58 23.30 -5.77
CA ASN A 229 2.97 23.61 -5.43
C ASN A 229 3.95 22.65 -6.11
N GLN A 230 5.24 22.82 -5.82
CA GLN A 230 6.33 22.09 -6.45
C GLN A 230 6.68 20.74 -5.77
N ALA A 231 5.88 20.23 -4.86
CA ALA A 231 6.10 18.88 -4.31
C ALA A 231 5.99 17.81 -5.41
N ILE A 232 5.14 18.07 -6.42
CA ILE A 232 5.14 17.33 -7.68
C ILE A 232 5.27 18.29 -8.87
N LEU A 233 6.01 17.88 -9.89
CA LEU A 233 6.25 18.65 -11.11
C LEU A 233 5.74 17.90 -12.33
N PRO A 234 5.06 18.57 -13.29
CA PRO A 234 4.62 17.92 -14.50
C PRO A 234 5.82 17.57 -15.38
N ILE A 235 5.84 16.36 -15.96
CA ILE A 235 6.85 15.89 -16.91
C ILE A 235 6.32 16.02 -18.34
N ARG A 236 5.17 15.39 -18.62
CA ARG A 236 4.53 15.37 -19.95
C ARG A 236 3.11 14.86 -19.88
N ASP A 237 2.34 15.15 -20.93
CA ASP A 237 1.05 14.54 -21.15
C ASP A 237 1.21 13.18 -21.87
N LEU A 238 0.38 12.21 -21.49
CA LEU A 238 0.28 10.88 -22.07
C LEU A 238 -1.17 10.64 -22.51
N PRO A 239 -1.45 9.67 -23.41
CA PRO A 239 -2.82 9.37 -23.82
C PRO A 239 -3.79 9.11 -22.66
N ASP A 240 -3.28 8.54 -21.57
CA ASP A 240 -4.06 8.12 -20.40
C ASP A 240 -4.02 9.11 -19.23
N GLY A 241 -3.40 10.28 -19.40
CA GLY A 241 -3.31 11.26 -18.33
C GLY A 241 -2.07 12.13 -18.38
N ARG A 242 -1.80 12.82 -17.30
CA ARG A 242 -0.62 13.67 -17.14
C ARG A 242 0.37 13.03 -16.21
N LEU A 243 1.61 12.91 -16.64
CA LEU A 243 2.72 12.36 -15.85
C LEU A 243 3.39 13.46 -15.04
N PHE A 244 3.55 13.20 -13.74
CA PHE A 244 4.29 14.03 -12.80
C PHE A 244 5.45 13.26 -12.20
N GLU A 245 6.43 14.00 -11.67
CA GLU A 245 7.48 13.51 -10.79
C GLU A 245 7.26 14.05 -9.38
N ALA A 246 7.41 13.20 -8.37
CA ALA A 246 7.52 13.60 -6.98
C ALA A 246 8.90 14.25 -6.77
N ALA A 247 8.95 15.58 -6.71
CA ALA A 247 10.18 16.35 -6.82
C ALA A 247 10.81 16.67 -5.46
N ARG A 248 10.00 17.00 -4.46
CA ARG A 248 10.46 17.33 -3.10
C ARG A 248 9.45 16.91 -2.04
N PRO A 249 9.87 16.72 -0.78
CA PRO A 249 8.95 16.45 0.31
C PRO A 249 7.89 17.55 0.45
N GLY A 250 6.73 17.18 0.96
CA GLY A 250 5.62 18.12 1.16
C GLY A 250 4.28 17.54 0.74
N ILE A 251 3.26 18.38 0.83
CA ILE A 251 1.89 18.03 0.43
C ILE A 251 1.41 18.99 -0.66
N ALA A 252 1.07 18.45 -1.81
CA ALA A 252 0.48 19.20 -2.91
C ALA A 252 -1.01 18.85 -3.07
N ARG A 253 -1.87 19.87 -3.11
CA ARG A 253 -3.22 19.68 -3.59
C ARG A 253 -3.17 19.57 -5.12
N VAL A 254 -3.75 18.51 -5.65
CA VAL A 254 -3.87 18.27 -7.10
C VAL A 254 -5.35 18.32 -7.47
N THR A 255 -5.68 19.08 -8.49
CA THR A 255 -7.05 19.24 -8.98
C THR A 255 -7.11 19.02 -10.47
N GLN A 256 -8.24 18.53 -10.99
CA GLN A 256 -8.48 18.40 -12.41
C GLN A 256 -9.36 19.57 -12.89
N SER A 257 -8.92 20.28 -13.93
CA SER A 257 -9.69 21.36 -14.52
C SER A 257 -11.02 20.85 -15.10
N GLY A 258 -12.12 21.53 -14.78
CA GLY A 258 -13.46 21.16 -15.26
C GLY A 258 -14.09 19.93 -14.57
N SER A 259 -13.54 19.48 -13.46
CA SER A 259 -14.01 18.31 -12.70
C SER A 259 -13.95 18.59 -11.19
N SER A 260 -14.71 17.83 -10.41
CA SER A 260 -14.60 17.81 -8.94
C SER A 260 -13.46 16.94 -8.43
N TRP A 261 -12.72 16.26 -9.32
CA TRP A 261 -11.62 15.39 -8.93
C TRP A 261 -10.49 16.17 -8.27
N ALA A 262 -10.13 15.77 -7.07
CA ALA A 262 -9.02 16.35 -6.33
C ALA A 262 -8.39 15.32 -5.39
N VAL A 263 -7.09 15.45 -5.15
CA VAL A 263 -6.34 14.60 -4.22
C VAL A 263 -5.21 15.41 -3.58
N PHE A 264 -4.83 15.03 -2.36
CA PHE A 264 -3.60 15.52 -1.74
C PHE A 264 -2.47 14.51 -2.00
N ALA A 265 -1.52 14.88 -2.86
CA ALA A 265 -0.28 14.13 -3.05
C ALA A 265 0.66 14.45 -1.87
N ARG A 266 0.92 13.44 -1.04
CA ARG A 266 1.82 13.53 0.12
C ARG A 266 3.14 12.88 -0.28
N ILE A 267 4.16 13.70 -0.40
CA ILE A 267 5.48 13.27 -0.87
C ILE A 267 6.42 13.15 0.32
N ALA A 268 6.87 11.94 0.58
CA ALA A 268 7.87 11.67 1.60
C ALA A 268 9.29 11.80 1.04
N ARG A 269 10.26 12.07 1.91
CA ARG A 269 11.68 11.96 1.55
C ARG A 269 11.99 10.53 1.13
N ARG A 270 12.84 10.36 0.13
CA ARG A 270 13.34 9.05 -0.25
C ARG A 270 14.20 8.49 0.88
N GLU A 271 13.96 7.21 1.22
CA GLU A 271 14.68 6.51 2.31
C GLU A 271 14.63 7.26 3.65
N TYR A 272 13.53 7.94 3.91
CA TYR A 272 13.32 8.70 5.13
C TYR A 272 13.56 7.84 6.38
N VAL A 273 14.36 8.34 7.31
CA VAL A 273 14.58 7.77 8.64
C VAL A 273 13.98 8.71 9.68
N GLY A 274 13.15 8.20 10.57
CA GLY A 274 12.42 9.02 11.54
C GLY A 274 11.01 8.50 11.80
N ARG A 275 10.19 9.30 12.46
CA ARG A 275 8.79 8.97 12.75
C ARG A 275 7.91 9.09 11.50
N ALA A 276 7.02 8.14 11.29
CA ALA A 276 6.12 8.12 10.13
C ALA A 276 5.25 9.39 10.03
N ASP A 277 4.95 10.04 11.15
CA ASP A 277 4.14 11.26 11.21
C ASP A 277 4.81 12.44 10.48
N PHE A 278 6.14 12.49 10.47
CA PHE A 278 6.92 13.60 9.92
C PHE A 278 7.47 13.35 8.51
N ARG A 279 7.19 12.19 7.92
CA ARG A 279 7.77 11.77 6.63
C ARG A 279 7.53 12.73 5.46
N HIS A 280 6.50 13.58 5.55
CA HIS A 280 6.14 14.55 4.51
C HIS A 280 6.57 15.99 4.82
N LEU A 281 7.16 16.22 5.98
CA LEU A 281 7.62 17.56 6.34
C LEU A 281 8.87 17.92 5.52
N GLU A 282 9.01 19.20 5.16
CA GLU A 282 10.21 19.70 4.48
C GLU A 282 11.41 19.64 5.43
N ASP A 283 11.21 20.00 6.69
CA ASP A 283 12.20 19.90 7.77
C ASP A 283 11.79 18.78 8.75
N ASP A 284 12.75 18.06 9.28
CA ASP A 284 12.50 17.06 10.32
C ASP A 284 12.55 17.70 11.69
N PRO A 285 11.48 17.69 12.48
CA PRO A 285 11.48 18.27 13.82
C PRO A 285 12.32 17.47 14.84
N ASP A 286 12.79 16.27 14.47
CA ASP A 286 13.70 15.45 15.29
C ASP A 286 15.19 15.67 14.92
N GLU A 287 15.51 16.52 13.90
CA GLU A 287 16.84 17.05 13.60
C GLU A 287 17.02 18.42 14.29
#